data_81a2dce8c388c9a16b168c98278a872f
#
_entry.id   81a2dce8c388c9a16b168c98278a872f
#
_cell.length_a   1.000
_cell.length_b   1.000
_cell.length_c   1.000
_cell.angle_alpha   90.00
_cell.angle_beta   90.00
_cell.angle_gamma   90.00
#
_symmetry.space_group_name_H-M   'P 1'
#
loop_
_entity.id
_entity.type
_entity.pdbx_description
1 polymer ?
#
loop_
_entity_poly.entity_id
_entity_poly.type
_entity_poly.pdbx_seq_one_letter_code
_entity_poly.pdbx_strand_id
1 'polypeptide(L)'
;DFVIIDFEGEPRLPLSERTSLLVGGRWSDAYFEDTEAGNQRLTGTLGLERRMSERSTLSLNATAERVEFDDESVSSNYDRQSGYLEYAMQGARTNLSVRAGGTVLHDYGDTTNGPLLNLTVERQVTARSTLTLNAGTELTDSADALRREQQIGGIDLDGGNPIVSTDQFQSDFVSLAWALEGARTTLDLAVDLRSEDYERDTTFNRDAIGATGSLVRRLSARLSWRLYGGWSKQ
;
A
#
# COMPACT_ATOMS: atom_id res chain seq x y z
N ASP A 1 5.28 -13.58 15.16
CA ASP A 1 5.22 -12.12 15.36
C ASP A 1 6.20 -11.42 14.42
N PHE A 2 5.92 -10.17 14.06
CA PHE A 2 6.83 -9.35 13.27
C PHE A 2 6.88 -7.92 13.79
N VAL A 3 8.02 -7.25 13.59
CA VAL A 3 8.24 -5.84 13.95
C VAL A 3 8.77 -5.10 12.74
N ILE A 4 8.19 -3.93 12.44
CA ILE A 4 8.71 -3.02 11.42
C ILE A 4 9.03 -1.68 12.07
N ILE A 5 10.25 -1.18 11.84
CA ILE A 5 10.71 0.13 12.28
C ILE A 5 10.94 0.98 11.03
N ASP A 6 10.27 2.13 10.96
CA ASP A 6 10.35 3.05 9.82
C ASP A 6 10.83 4.43 10.26
N PHE A 7 11.74 5.01 9.47
CA PHE A 7 12.11 6.42 9.53
C PHE A 7 11.94 7.04 8.14
N GLU A 8 11.13 8.08 8.04
CA GLU A 8 10.81 8.75 6.78
C GLU A 8 10.92 10.26 6.89
N GLY A 9 11.40 10.91 5.83
CA GLY A 9 11.42 12.36 5.71
C GLY A 9 11.35 12.77 4.24
N GLU A 10 10.45 13.71 3.91
CA GLU A 10 10.27 14.23 2.55
C GLU A 10 10.17 15.75 2.57
N PRO A 11 11.31 16.49 2.67
CA PRO A 11 11.32 17.93 2.58
C PRO A 11 10.88 18.43 1.19
N ARG A 12 10.11 19.52 1.21
CA ARG A 12 9.65 20.22 0.00
C ARG A 12 10.44 21.50 -0.18
N LEU A 13 11.11 21.62 -1.31
CA LEU A 13 11.91 22.79 -1.69
C LEU A 13 11.15 23.59 -2.75
N PRO A 14 10.63 24.79 -2.45
CA PRO A 14 9.91 25.60 -3.41
C PRO A 14 10.86 26.12 -4.48
N LEU A 15 10.61 25.79 -5.76
CA LEU A 15 11.31 26.33 -6.90
C LEU A 15 10.61 27.56 -7.48
N SER A 16 9.27 27.61 -7.33
CA SER A 16 8.41 28.74 -7.70
C SER A 16 7.13 28.73 -6.89
N GLU A 17 6.23 29.69 -7.11
CA GLU A 17 4.93 29.75 -6.42
C GLU A 17 4.05 28.49 -6.63
N ARG A 18 4.30 27.76 -7.71
CA ARG A 18 3.49 26.58 -8.09
C ARG A 18 4.29 25.30 -8.27
N THR A 19 5.61 25.34 -8.14
CA THR A 19 6.47 24.19 -8.40
C THR A 19 7.40 23.96 -7.23
N SER A 20 7.47 22.73 -6.75
CA SER A 20 8.34 22.30 -5.66
C SER A 20 9.14 21.07 -6.07
N LEU A 21 10.36 20.99 -5.60
CA LEU A 21 11.19 19.78 -5.63
C LEU A 21 10.92 19.00 -4.34
N LEU A 22 10.63 17.72 -4.49
CA LEU A 22 10.51 16.76 -3.41
C LEU A 22 11.79 15.95 -3.35
N VAL A 23 12.38 15.85 -2.17
CA VAL A 23 13.57 15.00 -1.94
C VAL A 23 13.25 14.17 -0.71
N GLY A 24 13.14 12.88 -0.85
CA GLY A 24 12.75 11.98 0.23
C GLY A 24 13.80 10.93 0.53
N GLY A 25 13.79 10.46 1.75
CA GLY A 25 14.55 9.31 2.17
C GLY A 25 13.76 8.53 3.21
N ARG A 26 13.77 7.21 3.09
CA ARG A 26 13.16 6.29 4.04
C ARG A 26 14.15 5.18 4.34
N TRP A 27 14.27 4.84 5.61
CA TRP A 27 14.93 3.63 6.06
C TRP A 27 13.93 2.81 6.86
N SER A 28 13.89 1.51 6.61
CA SER A 28 13.06 0.60 7.39
C SER A 28 13.76 -0.71 7.64
N ASP A 29 13.44 -1.32 8.76
CA ASP A 29 13.92 -2.61 9.22
C ASP A 29 12.72 -3.48 9.56
N ALA A 30 12.62 -4.64 8.95
CA ALA A 30 11.56 -5.61 9.17
C ALA A 30 12.16 -6.88 9.75
N TYR A 31 11.72 -7.24 10.94
CA TYR A 31 12.13 -8.46 11.64
C TYR A 31 10.94 -9.42 11.77
N PHE A 32 11.15 -10.68 11.42
CA PHE A 32 10.16 -11.76 11.55
C PHE A 32 10.67 -12.82 12.52
N GLU A 33 9.90 -13.10 13.58
CA GLU A 33 10.33 -13.98 14.68
C GLU A 33 10.43 -15.47 14.26
N ASP A 34 9.60 -15.92 13.32
CA ASP A 34 9.47 -17.31 12.91
C ASP A 34 10.18 -17.65 11.58
N THR A 35 10.77 -16.67 10.92
CA THR A 35 11.42 -16.84 9.62
C THR A 35 12.68 -15.99 9.52
N GLU A 36 13.69 -16.49 8.79
CA GLU A 36 14.94 -15.75 8.51
C GLU A 36 14.73 -14.71 7.37
N ALA A 37 13.49 -14.24 7.17
CA ALA A 37 13.11 -13.28 6.13
C ALA A 37 13.22 -11.82 6.55
N GLY A 38 13.93 -11.52 7.66
CA GLY A 38 14.25 -10.16 8.07
C GLY A 38 14.94 -9.39 6.96
N ASN A 39 14.61 -8.11 6.79
CA ASN A 39 15.22 -7.29 5.76
C ASN A 39 15.33 -5.82 6.15
N GLN A 40 16.39 -5.18 5.67
CA GLN A 40 16.58 -3.74 5.75
C GLN A 40 16.32 -3.09 4.39
N ARG A 41 15.72 -1.91 4.41
CA ARG A 41 15.40 -1.14 3.20
C ARG A 41 15.86 0.28 3.31
N LEU A 42 16.48 0.75 2.24
CA LEU A 42 16.84 2.15 2.05
C LEU A 42 16.18 2.65 0.77
N THR A 43 15.30 3.62 0.89
CA THR A 43 14.59 4.23 -0.24
C THR A 43 14.99 5.70 -0.36
N GLY A 44 15.34 6.11 -1.57
CA GLY A 44 15.51 7.50 -1.97
C GLY A 44 14.41 7.93 -2.93
N THR A 45 13.83 9.11 -2.74
CA THR A 45 12.79 9.66 -3.61
C THR A 45 13.20 11.03 -4.12
N LEU A 46 13.02 11.26 -5.42
CA LEU A 46 13.15 12.56 -6.06
C LEU A 46 11.87 12.85 -6.85
N GLY A 47 11.27 14.01 -6.63
CA GLY A 47 10.02 14.39 -7.27
C GLY A 47 9.99 15.85 -7.69
N LEU A 48 9.28 16.14 -8.78
CA LEU A 48 8.94 17.48 -9.20
C LEU A 48 7.43 17.63 -9.17
N GLU A 49 6.92 18.36 -8.19
CA GLU A 49 5.50 18.63 -8.01
C GLU A 49 5.12 19.99 -8.60
N ARG A 50 4.03 20.04 -9.33
CA ARG A 50 3.41 21.26 -9.84
C ARG A 50 1.95 21.36 -9.40
N ARG A 51 1.61 22.46 -8.74
CA ARG A 51 0.23 22.81 -8.41
C ARG A 51 -0.48 23.26 -9.68
N MET A 52 -1.46 22.45 -10.14
CA MET A 52 -2.27 22.73 -11.32
C MET A 52 -3.42 23.67 -10.98
N SER A 53 -4.01 23.52 -9.81
CA SER A 53 -5.05 24.39 -9.25
C SER A 53 -4.94 24.44 -7.73
N GLU A 54 -5.85 25.15 -7.05
CA GLU A 54 -5.91 25.14 -5.56
C GLU A 54 -6.21 23.75 -4.99
N ARG A 55 -6.73 22.84 -5.82
CA ARG A 55 -7.21 21.52 -5.39
C ARG A 55 -6.54 20.37 -6.12
N SER A 56 -5.60 20.63 -6.99
CA SER A 56 -4.96 19.56 -7.75
C SER A 56 -3.46 19.79 -7.96
N THR A 57 -2.71 18.72 -7.88
CA THR A 57 -1.28 18.66 -8.13
C THR A 57 -0.97 17.59 -9.16
N LEU A 58 0.08 17.81 -9.92
CA LEU A 58 0.70 16.83 -10.80
C LEU A 58 2.15 16.72 -10.42
N SER A 59 2.64 15.51 -10.19
CA SER A 59 4.05 15.28 -9.90
C SER A 59 4.67 14.21 -10.79
N LEU A 60 5.93 14.39 -11.10
CA LEU A 60 6.80 13.39 -11.71
C LEU A 60 7.77 12.92 -10.63
N ASN A 61 7.77 11.64 -10.35
CA ASN A 61 8.54 11.04 -9.27
C ASN A 61 9.45 9.93 -9.79
N ALA A 62 10.63 9.83 -9.17
CA ALA A 62 11.54 8.71 -9.30
C ALA A 62 11.92 8.21 -7.91
N THR A 63 11.88 6.91 -7.70
CA THR A 63 12.31 6.25 -6.46
C THR A 63 13.38 5.22 -6.77
N ALA A 64 14.36 5.11 -5.88
CA ALA A 64 15.33 4.04 -5.89
C ALA A 64 15.37 3.42 -4.50
N GLU A 65 15.21 2.11 -4.44
CA GLU A 65 15.19 1.34 -3.21
C GLU A 65 16.18 0.20 -3.29
N ARG A 66 16.90 -0.02 -2.20
CA ARG A 66 17.76 -1.17 -1.97
C ARG A 66 17.21 -1.99 -0.82
N VAL A 67 17.08 -3.28 -1.05
CA VAL A 67 16.62 -4.25 -0.05
C VAL A 67 17.72 -5.26 0.21
N GLU A 68 18.11 -5.37 1.48
CA GLU A 68 19.11 -6.30 1.97
C GLU A 68 18.46 -7.25 2.97
N PHE A 69 18.54 -8.56 2.71
CA PHE A 69 18.03 -9.59 3.59
C PHE A 69 19.09 -10.03 4.59
N ASP A 70 18.67 -10.38 5.81
CA ASP A 70 19.57 -10.79 6.88
C ASP A 70 20.25 -12.14 6.58
N ASP A 71 19.58 -13.02 5.84
CA ASP A 71 20.12 -14.30 5.38
C ASP A 71 20.11 -14.42 3.85
N GLU A 72 21.26 -14.25 3.23
CA GLU A 72 21.44 -14.39 1.77
C GLU A 72 21.23 -15.82 1.27
N SER A 73 21.20 -16.82 2.14
CA SER A 73 20.91 -18.20 1.76
C SER A 73 19.41 -18.45 1.50
N VAL A 74 18.57 -17.61 2.06
CA VAL A 74 17.10 -17.68 1.95
C VAL A 74 16.59 -16.73 0.88
N SER A 75 17.24 -15.58 0.68
CA SER A 75 16.83 -14.58 -0.31
C SER A 75 17.98 -13.75 -0.85
N SER A 76 17.81 -13.30 -2.07
CA SER A 76 18.76 -12.41 -2.73
C SER A 76 18.43 -10.95 -2.45
N ASN A 77 19.48 -10.16 -2.15
CA ASN A 77 19.38 -8.71 -2.12
C ASN A 77 18.97 -8.17 -3.50
N TYR A 78 18.17 -7.12 -3.56
CA TYR A 78 17.77 -6.53 -4.83
C TYR A 78 17.68 -5.01 -4.77
N ASP A 79 17.81 -4.39 -5.96
CA ASP A 79 17.59 -2.97 -6.16
C ASP A 79 16.32 -2.77 -7.00
N ARG A 80 15.42 -1.89 -6.54
CA ARG A 80 14.18 -1.54 -7.22
C ARG A 80 14.18 -0.06 -7.58
N GLN A 81 13.88 0.26 -8.83
CA GLN A 81 13.77 1.63 -9.33
C GLN A 81 12.39 1.81 -9.94
N SER A 82 11.72 2.89 -9.59
CA SER A 82 10.41 3.22 -10.14
C SER A 82 10.37 4.65 -10.63
N GLY A 83 9.68 4.86 -11.75
CA GLY A 83 9.41 6.19 -12.28
C GLY A 83 7.93 6.31 -12.60
N TYR A 84 7.26 7.36 -12.10
CA TYR A 84 5.81 7.52 -12.27
C TYR A 84 5.35 8.97 -12.25
N LEU A 85 4.24 9.20 -12.93
CA LEU A 85 3.42 10.40 -12.81
C LEU A 85 2.36 10.17 -11.75
N GLU A 86 2.12 11.16 -10.91
CA GLU A 86 1.03 11.16 -9.95
C GLU A 86 0.17 12.42 -10.14
N TYR A 87 -1.12 12.21 -10.28
CA TYR A 87 -2.13 13.26 -10.23
C TYR A 87 -2.96 13.11 -8.95
N ALA A 88 -2.98 14.16 -8.13
CA ALA A 88 -3.79 14.21 -6.92
C ALA A 88 -4.79 15.37 -6.98
N MET A 89 -6.03 15.11 -6.54
CA MET A 89 -7.10 16.11 -6.50
C MET A 89 -7.85 15.99 -5.16
N GLN A 90 -8.04 17.12 -4.49
CA GLN A 90 -8.81 17.24 -3.26
C GLN A 90 -10.06 18.07 -3.53
N GLY A 91 -11.19 17.41 -3.79
CA GLY A 91 -12.49 18.03 -3.95
C GLY A 91 -13.22 18.24 -2.61
N ALA A 92 -14.38 18.88 -2.65
CA ALA A 92 -15.18 19.11 -1.45
C ALA A 92 -15.70 17.81 -0.80
N ARG A 93 -15.89 16.76 -1.60
CA ARG A 93 -16.41 15.46 -1.16
C ARG A 93 -15.69 14.27 -1.82
N THR A 94 -14.69 14.54 -2.64
CA THR A 94 -14.01 13.47 -3.40
C THR A 94 -12.52 13.78 -3.42
N ASN A 95 -11.72 12.87 -2.93
CA ASN A 95 -10.27 12.85 -3.09
C ASN A 95 -9.94 11.79 -4.14
N LEU A 96 -9.05 12.12 -5.04
CA LEU A 96 -8.58 11.25 -6.10
C LEU A 96 -7.06 11.28 -6.12
N SER A 97 -6.43 10.12 -6.19
CA SER A 97 -5.00 9.97 -6.54
C SER A 97 -4.86 8.91 -7.61
N VAL A 98 -4.09 9.23 -8.64
CA VAL A 98 -3.75 8.31 -9.73
C VAL A 98 -2.25 8.34 -9.92
N ARG A 99 -1.61 7.18 -9.87
CA ARG A 99 -0.20 6.98 -10.22
C ARG A 99 -0.12 6.11 -11.44
N ALA A 100 0.75 6.45 -12.38
CA ALA A 100 1.01 5.66 -13.57
C ALA A 100 2.49 5.73 -13.95
N GLY A 101 3.11 4.57 -14.13
CA GLY A 101 4.54 4.48 -14.42
C GLY A 101 5.01 3.06 -14.61
N GLY A 102 6.27 2.81 -14.27
CA GLY A 102 6.87 1.49 -14.31
C GLY A 102 7.93 1.32 -13.24
N THR A 103 8.22 0.07 -12.94
CA THR A 103 9.21 -0.38 -11.99
C THR A 103 10.20 -1.31 -12.70
N VAL A 104 11.46 -1.15 -12.40
CA VAL A 104 12.56 -2.05 -12.79
C VAL A 104 13.16 -2.60 -11.52
N LEU A 105 13.34 -3.90 -11.48
CA LEU A 105 13.94 -4.63 -10.39
C LEU A 105 15.17 -5.35 -10.89
N HIS A 106 16.29 -5.19 -10.19
CA HIS A 106 17.57 -5.85 -10.48
C HIS A 106 17.91 -6.79 -9.32
N ASP A 107 18.00 -8.07 -9.60
CA ASP A 107 18.35 -9.12 -8.65
C ASP A 107 19.40 -10.03 -9.27
N TYR A 108 20.57 -10.18 -8.65
CA TYR A 108 21.69 -11.10 -8.95
C TYR A 108 21.90 -11.51 -10.43
N GLY A 109 21.68 -10.61 -11.38
CA GLY A 109 21.90 -10.82 -12.81
C GLY A 109 20.64 -10.88 -13.64
N ASP A 110 19.47 -10.96 -13.03
CA ASP A 110 18.19 -10.87 -13.71
C ASP A 110 17.60 -9.46 -13.56
N THR A 111 16.83 -9.06 -14.56
CA THR A 111 16.13 -7.78 -14.56
C THR A 111 14.68 -8.02 -14.90
N THR A 112 13.79 -7.70 -13.95
CA THR A 112 12.34 -7.76 -14.12
C THR A 112 11.76 -6.36 -14.25
N ASN A 113 10.80 -6.19 -15.16
CA ASN A 113 10.12 -4.93 -15.38
C ASN A 113 8.62 -5.14 -15.14
N GLY A 114 8.01 -4.25 -14.41
CA GLY A 114 6.57 -4.30 -14.13
C GLY A 114 5.88 -2.96 -14.31
N PRO A 115 4.59 -2.94 -14.63
CA PRO A 115 3.78 -1.73 -14.62
C PRO A 115 3.59 -1.24 -13.18
N LEU A 116 3.44 0.06 -13.02
CA LEU A 116 3.01 0.70 -11.78
C LEU A 116 1.78 1.54 -12.10
N LEU A 117 0.63 1.06 -11.65
CA LEU A 117 -0.63 1.78 -11.77
C LEU A 117 -1.38 1.69 -10.44
N ASN A 118 -1.70 2.84 -9.86
CA ASN A 118 -2.47 2.92 -8.62
C ASN A 118 -3.55 3.98 -8.74
N LEU A 119 -4.77 3.63 -8.35
CA LEU A 119 -5.93 4.49 -8.27
C LEU A 119 -6.48 4.45 -6.85
N THR A 120 -6.61 5.61 -6.23
CA THR A 120 -7.34 5.77 -4.97
C THR A 120 -8.44 6.82 -5.16
N VAL A 121 -9.67 6.45 -4.86
CA VAL A 121 -10.82 7.35 -4.85
C VAL A 121 -11.48 7.25 -3.49
N GLU A 122 -11.49 8.34 -2.76
CA GLU A 122 -12.26 8.49 -1.54
C GLU A 122 -13.41 9.46 -1.79
N ARG A 123 -14.63 9.05 -1.49
CA ARG A 123 -15.81 9.88 -1.68
C ARG A 123 -16.69 9.91 -0.44
N GLN A 124 -16.89 11.09 0.09
CA GLN A 124 -17.90 11.36 1.10
C GLN A 124 -19.29 11.35 0.44
N VAL A 125 -20.00 10.23 0.53
CA VAL A 125 -21.33 10.05 -0.06
C VAL A 125 -22.38 10.87 0.70
N THR A 126 -22.27 10.87 2.03
CA THR A 126 -23.06 11.73 2.94
C THR A 126 -22.14 12.33 4.00
N ALA A 127 -22.66 13.22 4.85
CA ALA A 127 -21.89 13.76 5.98
C ALA A 127 -21.35 12.70 6.97
N ARG A 128 -21.84 11.46 6.86
CA ARG A 128 -21.52 10.35 7.77
C ARG A 128 -21.08 9.09 7.06
N SER A 129 -20.92 9.13 5.75
CA SER A 129 -20.64 7.94 4.97
C SER A 129 -19.57 8.23 3.95
N THR A 130 -18.53 7.42 3.97
CA THR A 130 -17.38 7.50 3.07
C THR A 130 -17.24 6.18 2.32
N LEU A 131 -17.02 6.27 1.02
CA LEU A 131 -16.69 5.17 0.15
C LEU A 131 -15.26 5.35 -0.32
N THR A 132 -14.45 4.29 -0.20
CA THR A 132 -13.05 4.28 -0.65
C THR A 132 -12.86 3.14 -1.63
N LEU A 133 -12.34 3.45 -2.81
CA LEU A 133 -11.93 2.51 -3.84
C LEU A 133 -10.42 2.61 -3.99
N ASN A 134 -9.72 1.48 -3.89
CA ASN A 134 -8.32 1.34 -4.27
C ASN A 134 -8.21 0.27 -5.35
N ALA A 135 -7.43 0.53 -6.38
CA ALA A 135 -7.15 -0.44 -7.43
C ALA A 135 -5.75 -0.20 -7.97
N GLY A 136 -5.06 -1.25 -8.36
CA GLY A 136 -3.72 -1.07 -8.90
C GLY A 136 -3.07 -2.34 -9.37
N THR A 137 -1.91 -2.13 -9.99
CA THR A 137 -0.96 -3.18 -10.36
C THR A 137 0.45 -2.67 -10.07
N GLU A 138 1.27 -3.49 -9.45
CA GLU A 138 2.65 -3.12 -9.11
C GLU A 138 3.52 -4.35 -8.87
N LEU A 139 4.80 -4.21 -9.16
CA LEU A 139 5.83 -5.18 -8.79
C LEU A 139 6.26 -4.92 -7.35
N THR A 140 6.08 -5.91 -6.48
CA THR A 140 6.24 -5.77 -5.02
C THR A 140 6.81 -7.05 -4.40
N ASP A 141 6.98 -7.06 -3.10
CA ASP A 141 7.33 -8.22 -2.29
C ASP A 141 6.42 -8.35 -1.06
N SER A 142 6.54 -9.46 -0.34
CA SER A 142 5.69 -9.77 0.80
C SER A 142 5.75 -8.73 1.92
N ALA A 143 6.93 -8.14 2.18
CA ALA A 143 7.06 -7.15 3.26
C ALA A 143 6.36 -5.82 2.92
N ASP A 144 6.42 -5.37 1.65
CA ASP A 144 5.68 -4.20 1.18
C ASP A 144 4.17 -4.44 1.13
N ALA A 145 3.76 -5.66 0.75
CA ALA A 145 2.36 -6.04 0.77
C ALA A 145 1.77 -5.98 2.20
N LEU A 146 2.48 -6.53 3.19
CA LEU A 146 2.10 -6.48 4.60
C LEU A 146 2.03 -5.05 5.15
N ARG A 147 2.98 -4.18 4.79
CA ARG A 147 2.94 -2.76 5.18
C ARG A 147 1.71 -2.05 4.67
N ARG A 148 1.31 -2.31 3.42
CA ARG A 148 0.11 -1.71 2.84
C ARG A 148 -1.16 -2.17 3.54
N GLU A 149 -1.26 -3.43 3.87
CA GLU A 149 -2.38 -3.96 4.63
C GLU A 149 -2.55 -3.26 5.97
N GLN A 150 -1.46 -2.99 6.68
CA GLN A 150 -1.49 -2.23 7.93
C GLN A 150 -1.94 -0.78 7.73
N GLN A 151 -1.48 -0.09 6.68
CA GLN A 151 -1.82 1.30 6.40
C GLN A 151 -3.28 1.51 5.98
N ILE A 152 -3.85 0.54 5.28
CA ILE A 152 -5.24 0.63 4.76
C ILE A 152 -6.25 0.22 5.85
N GLY A 153 -5.81 -0.22 7.03
CA GLY A 153 -6.68 -0.83 8.04
C GLY A 153 -7.23 -2.17 7.55
N GLY A 154 -6.34 -2.91 6.88
CA GLY A 154 -6.65 -3.94 5.93
C GLY A 154 -7.39 -5.13 6.47
N ILE A 155 -8.06 -5.77 5.59
CA ILE A 155 -8.59 -7.11 5.74
C ILE A 155 -7.39 -8.05 5.69
N ASP A 156 -7.20 -8.83 6.73
CA ASP A 156 -6.31 -9.97 6.70
C ASP A 156 -6.88 -11.02 5.73
N LEU A 157 -6.45 -10.96 4.47
CA LEU A 157 -6.85 -11.91 3.45
C LEU A 157 -6.21 -13.29 3.66
N ASP A 158 -5.12 -13.33 4.38
CA ASP A 158 -4.36 -14.56 4.61
C ASP A 158 -4.87 -15.35 5.82
N GLY A 159 -5.89 -14.84 6.53
CA GLY A 159 -6.46 -15.52 7.70
C GLY A 159 -5.47 -15.65 8.86
N GLY A 160 -4.52 -14.72 8.98
CA GLY A 160 -3.49 -14.70 10.00
C GLY A 160 -2.25 -15.54 9.65
N ASN A 161 -2.10 -15.97 8.41
CA ASN A 161 -0.94 -16.74 7.97
C ASN A 161 -0.40 -16.18 6.64
N PRO A 162 0.25 -15.00 6.66
CA PRO A 162 0.82 -14.39 5.46
C PRO A 162 1.85 -15.34 4.86
N ILE A 163 1.83 -15.50 3.53
CA ILE A 163 2.93 -16.16 2.84
C ILE A 163 4.10 -15.18 2.87
N VAL A 164 5.07 -15.47 3.72
CA VAL A 164 6.33 -14.73 3.75
C VAL A 164 7.23 -15.39 2.71
N SER A 165 7.10 -14.95 1.46
CA SER A 165 8.03 -15.28 0.40
C SER A 165 9.04 -14.16 0.24
N THR A 166 10.26 -14.51 -0.05
CA THR A 166 11.33 -13.57 -0.39
C THR A 166 11.32 -13.21 -1.88
N ASP A 167 10.50 -13.92 -2.66
CA ASP A 167 10.33 -13.67 -4.08
C ASP A 167 9.47 -12.42 -4.33
N GLN A 168 9.80 -11.72 -5.39
CA GLN A 168 9.03 -10.61 -5.90
C GLN A 168 7.86 -11.14 -6.73
N PHE A 169 6.76 -10.41 -6.70
CA PHE A 169 5.56 -10.75 -7.45
C PHE A 169 4.86 -9.50 -7.99
N GLN A 170 4.19 -9.66 -9.10
CA GLN A 170 3.23 -8.68 -9.55
C GLN A 170 1.94 -8.84 -8.76
N SER A 171 1.47 -7.75 -8.16
CA SER A 171 0.23 -7.71 -7.40
C SER A 171 -0.79 -6.88 -8.14
N ASP A 172 -1.89 -7.50 -8.56
CA ASP A 172 -3.07 -6.85 -9.09
C ASP A 172 -4.15 -6.84 -8.01
N PHE A 173 -4.66 -5.67 -7.66
CA PHE A 173 -5.62 -5.58 -6.55
C PHE A 173 -6.75 -4.59 -6.81
N VAL A 174 -7.91 -4.89 -6.23
CA VAL A 174 -9.06 -3.99 -6.14
C VAL A 174 -9.66 -4.11 -4.76
N SER A 175 -9.77 -3.01 -4.04
CA SER A 175 -10.46 -2.96 -2.75
C SER A 175 -11.55 -1.89 -2.73
N LEU A 176 -12.68 -2.22 -2.12
CA LEU A 176 -13.80 -1.31 -1.92
C LEU A 176 -14.19 -1.32 -0.45
N ALA A 177 -14.06 -0.18 0.22
CA ALA A 177 -14.44 -0.01 1.60
C ALA A 177 -15.56 1.03 1.73
N TRP A 178 -16.51 0.75 2.62
CA TRP A 178 -17.57 1.67 2.98
C TRP A 178 -17.64 1.83 4.49
N ALA A 179 -17.46 3.07 4.95
CA ALA A 179 -17.55 3.47 6.34
C ALA A 179 -18.80 4.33 6.57
N LEU A 180 -19.55 4.03 7.63
CA LEU A 180 -20.70 4.81 8.09
C LEU A 180 -20.51 5.17 9.56
N GLU A 181 -20.46 6.45 9.87
CA GLU A 181 -20.34 6.98 11.23
C GLU A 181 -21.64 7.64 11.68
N GLY A 182 -22.47 6.90 12.39
CA GLY A 182 -23.64 7.42 13.06
C GLY A 182 -23.34 7.94 14.48
N ALA A 183 -24.27 8.66 15.08
CA ALA A 183 -24.10 9.20 16.45
C ALA A 183 -23.79 8.12 17.51
N ARG A 184 -24.30 6.91 17.32
CA ARG A 184 -24.11 5.78 18.24
C ARG A 184 -23.71 4.49 17.55
N THR A 185 -23.60 4.49 16.23
CA THR A 185 -23.34 3.28 15.44
C THR A 185 -22.29 3.59 14.41
N THR A 186 -21.23 2.80 14.37
CA THR A 186 -20.22 2.80 13.31
C THR A 186 -20.32 1.47 12.59
N LEU A 187 -20.39 1.50 11.28
CA LEU A 187 -20.38 0.34 10.39
C LEU A 187 -19.26 0.49 9.39
N ASP A 188 -18.40 -0.51 9.30
CA ASP A 188 -17.36 -0.63 8.30
C ASP A 188 -17.55 -1.93 7.53
N LEU A 189 -17.56 -1.83 6.21
CA LEU A 189 -17.60 -2.97 5.30
C LEU A 189 -16.49 -2.82 4.29
N ALA A 190 -15.82 -3.91 3.96
CA ALA A 190 -14.83 -3.92 2.91
C ALA A 190 -14.86 -5.23 2.13
N VAL A 191 -14.47 -5.14 0.84
CA VAL A 191 -14.26 -6.26 -0.07
C VAL A 191 -12.95 -6.04 -0.78
N ASP A 192 -12.12 -7.09 -0.86
CA ASP A 192 -10.84 -7.10 -1.52
C ASP A 192 -10.73 -8.25 -2.51
N LEU A 193 -10.14 -7.95 -3.65
CA LEU A 193 -9.74 -8.91 -4.68
C LEU A 193 -8.26 -8.71 -4.94
N ARG A 194 -7.49 -9.78 -4.97
CA ARG A 194 -6.06 -9.74 -5.22
C ARG A 194 -5.63 -10.92 -6.08
N SER A 195 -4.76 -10.67 -7.05
CA SER A 195 -4.01 -11.68 -7.78
C SER A 195 -2.53 -11.42 -7.60
N GLU A 196 -1.76 -12.45 -7.30
CA GLU A 196 -0.31 -12.39 -7.09
C GLU A 196 0.36 -13.39 -8.03
N ASP A 197 1.17 -12.85 -8.95
CA ASP A 197 1.95 -13.63 -9.90
C ASP A 197 3.43 -13.54 -9.54
N TYR A 198 3.99 -14.63 -9.02
CA TYR A 198 5.38 -14.73 -8.59
C TYR A 198 6.31 -14.97 -9.76
N GLU A 199 7.42 -14.21 -9.80
CA GLU A 199 8.36 -14.20 -10.93
C GLU A 199 9.20 -15.48 -11.02
N ARG A 200 9.60 -16.07 -9.89
CA ARG A 200 10.50 -17.22 -9.85
C ARG A 200 9.76 -18.53 -9.59
N ASP A 201 8.94 -18.56 -8.56
CA ASP A 201 8.22 -19.77 -8.17
C ASP A 201 6.71 -19.58 -8.35
N THR A 202 6.23 -19.96 -9.54
CA THR A 202 4.81 -19.90 -9.89
C THR A 202 3.91 -20.79 -9.03
N THR A 203 4.47 -21.64 -8.15
CA THR A 203 3.66 -22.43 -7.21
C THR A 203 3.03 -21.56 -6.13
N PHE A 204 3.55 -20.36 -5.91
CA PHE A 204 2.98 -19.35 -5.00
C PHE A 204 1.92 -18.46 -5.67
N ASN A 205 1.72 -18.55 -6.99
CA ASN A 205 0.68 -17.78 -7.67
C ASN A 205 -0.67 -18.04 -7.03
N ARG A 206 -1.39 -16.96 -6.72
CA ARG A 206 -2.68 -17.08 -6.03
C ARG A 206 -3.64 -15.96 -6.38
N ASP A 207 -4.91 -16.31 -6.35
CA ASP A 207 -6.02 -15.38 -6.36
C ASP A 207 -6.69 -15.38 -4.99
N ALA A 208 -6.90 -14.23 -4.42
CA ALA A 208 -7.56 -14.08 -3.13
C ALA A 208 -8.77 -13.15 -3.24
N ILE A 209 -9.84 -13.54 -2.58
CA ILE A 209 -11.03 -12.71 -2.40
C ILE A 209 -11.38 -12.68 -0.93
N GLY A 210 -11.65 -11.50 -0.39
CA GLY A 210 -12.04 -11.33 0.99
C GLY A 210 -13.17 -10.32 1.17
N ALA A 211 -13.92 -10.50 2.24
CA ALA A 211 -14.91 -9.55 2.69
C ALA A 211 -14.90 -9.47 4.20
N THR A 212 -14.91 -8.25 4.76
CA THR A 212 -15.00 -8.03 6.20
C THR A 212 -16.09 -7.04 6.55
N GLY A 213 -16.59 -7.16 7.78
CA GLY A 213 -17.54 -6.21 8.31
C GLY A 213 -17.35 -6.02 9.80
N SER A 214 -17.44 -4.78 10.25
CA SER A 214 -17.50 -4.44 11.67
C SER A 214 -18.69 -3.55 11.96
N LEU A 215 -19.36 -3.80 13.07
CA LEU A 215 -20.46 -2.99 13.58
C LEU A 215 -20.21 -2.68 15.06
N VAL A 216 -20.01 -1.41 15.36
CA VAL A 216 -19.87 -0.94 16.74
C VAL A 216 -21.10 -0.12 17.11
N ARG A 217 -21.75 -0.44 18.24
CA ARG A 217 -22.88 0.34 18.75
C ARG A 217 -22.68 0.72 20.21
N ARG A 218 -22.76 2.01 20.48
CA ARG A 218 -22.77 2.57 21.83
C ARG A 218 -24.20 2.52 22.39
N LEU A 219 -24.41 1.73 23.44
CA LEU A 219 -25.70 1.63 24.13
C LEU A 219 -25.83 2.73 25.19
N SER A 220 -24.71 3.08 25.84
CA SER A 220 -24.62 4.16 26.82
C SER A 220 -23.21 4.80 26.80
N ALA A 221 -22.96 5.79 27.66
CA ALA A 221 -21.63 6.40 27.80
C ALA A 221 -20.53 5.41 28.24
N ARG A 222 -20.93 4.29 28.88
CA ARG A 222 -20.01 3.29 29.45
C ARG A 222 -20.16 1.90 28.83
N LEU A 223 -21.13 1.70 27.94
CA LEU A 223 -21.41 0.39 27.36
C LEU A 223 -21.48 0.48 25.85
N SER A 224 -20.63 -0.29 25.19
CA SER A 224 -20.70 -0.53 23.74
C SER A 224 -20.55 -2.03 23.46
N TRP A 225 -21.10 -2.47 22.35
CA TRP A 225 -20.81 -3.80 21.80
C TRP A 225 -20.23 -3.67 20.39
N ARG A 226 -19.46 -4.65 20.02
CA ARG A 226 -18.87 -4.78 18.69
C ARG A 226 -19.19 -6.16 18.14
N LEU A 227 -19.66 -6.18 16.91
CA LEU A 227 -19.76 -7.37 16.09
C LEU A 227 -18.72 -7.24 14.99
N TYR A 228 -17.96 -8.29 14.77
CA TYR A 228 -16.94 -8.37 13.74
C TYR A 228 -17.07 -9.71 13.03
N GLY A 229 -16.88 -9.75 11.72
CA GLY A 229 -16.85 -10.95 10.92
C GLY A 229 -16.13 -10.73 9.62
N GLY A 230 -15.49 -11.78 9.12
CA GLY A 230 -14.80 -11.79 7.85
C GLY A 230 -14.90 -13.17 7.21
N TRP A 231 -14.69 -13.18 5.90
CA TRP A 231 -14.57 -14.35 5.07
C TRP A 231 -13.52 -14.11 4.02
N SER A 232 -12.68 -15.10 3.80
CA SER A 232 -11.68 -15.09 2.73
C SER A 232 -11.66 -16.44 2.02
N LYS A 233 -11.26 -16.42 0.76
CA LYS A 233 -11.01 -17.57 -0.07
C LYS A 233 -9.77 -17.30 -0.92
N GLN A 234 -8.90 -18.26 -0.97
CA GLN A 234 -7.73 -18.35 -1.84
C GLN A 234 -7.94 -19.45 -2.87
#